data_92499e01d13407bab40d558fe01334ab
#
_entry.id   92499e01d13407bab40d558fe01334ab
#
_cell.length_a   1.000
_cell.length_b   1.000
_cell.length_c   1.000
_cell.angle_alpha   90.00
_cell.angle_beta   90.00
_cell.angle_gamma   90.00
#
_symmetry.space_group_name_H-M   'P 1'
#
loop_
_entity.id
_entity.type
_entity.pdbx_description
1 polymer ?
#
loop_
_entity_poly.entity_id
_entity_poly.type
_entity_poly.pdbx_seq_one_letter_code
_entity_poly.pdbx_strand_id
1 'polypeptide(L)'
;MTVTRLKKQKSVRDQVSAEEWAKRVDLAAAYRLVHLYGMDEMIANHISTRVPGEDGAFLINPYGMLYEQMHASCFIKLDLVGKILFNPTEYDINKAGYVIHSAIHRARHEVDCIIHTHTIAGMAVSAMKAGLMPFAQTAMRFIDIG
;
A
#
# COMPACT_ATOMS: atom_id res chain seq x y z
N MET A 1 -47.47 -9.41 1.78
CA MET A 1 -46.06 -9.08 2.22
C MET A 1 -45.19 -9.06 0.99
N THR A 2 -44.72 -7.90 0.60
CA THR A 2 -43.86 -7.74 -0.59
C THR A 2 -42.40 -8.04 -0.17
N VAL A 3 -41.90 -9.18 -0.65
CA VAL A 3 -40.47 -9.53 -0.42
C VAL A 3 -39.61 -8.64 -1.29
N THR A 4 -39.00 -7.62 -0.70
CA THR A 4 -38.02 -6.77 -1.38
C THR A 4 -36.78 -7.61 -1.67
N ARG A 5 -36.58 -7.96 -2.93
CA ARG A 5 -35.39 -8.70 -3.39
C ARG A 5 -34.18 -7.79 -3.19
N LEU A 6 -33.34 -8.10 -2.20
CA LEU A 6 -32.07 -7.40 -1.99
C LEU A 6 -31.25 -7.48 -3.28
N LYS A 7 -30.93 -6.35 -3.89
CA LYS A 7 -29.99 -6.29 -5.02
C LYS A 7 -28.64 -6.81 -4.52
N LYS A 8 -28.16 -7.91 -5.10
CA LYS A 8 -26.82 -8.45 -4.79
C LYS A 8 -25.80 -7.37 -5.12
N GLN A 9 -25.14 -6.81 -4.09
CA GLN A 9 -24.08 -5.82 -4.28
C GLN A 9 -22.96 -6.51 -5.05
N LYS A 10 -22.44 -5.85 -6.11
CA LYS A 10 -21.29 -6.38 -6.87
C LYS A 10 -20.08 -6.48 -5.96
N SER A 11 -19.35 -7.58 -6.05
CA SER A 11 -18.08 -7.72 -5.34
C SER A 11 -17.05 -6.71 -5.90
N VAL A 12 -16.03 -6.33 -5.12
CA VAL A 12 -14.94 -5.48 -5.61
C VAL A 12 -14.25 -6.11 -6.81
N ARG A 13 -14.08 -7.43 -6.80
CA ARG A 13 -13.52 -8.20 -7.92
C ARG A 13 -14.27 -7.99 -9.23
N ASP A 14 -15.60 -7.84 -9.17
CA ASP A 14 -16.45 -7.64 -10.36
C ASP A 14 -16.46 -6.18 -10.85
N GLN A 15 -15.79 -5.26 -10.12
CA GLN A 15 -15.77 -3.82 -10.38
C GLN A 15 -14.40 -3.31 -10.86
N VAL A 16 -13.38 -4.16 -10.87
CA VAL A 16 -12.00 -3.83 -11.25
C VAL A 16 -11.51 -4.77 -12.34
N SER A 17 -10.42 -4.40 -13.03
CA SER A 17 -9.80 -5.27 -14.03
C SER A 17 -9.17 -6.52 -13.38
N ALA A 18 -8.90 -7.54 -14.18
CA ALA A 18 -8.24 -8.76 -13.69
C ALA A 18 -6.81 -8.46 -13.19
N GLU A 19 -6.12 -7.54 -13.87
CA GLU A 19 -4.77 -7.10 -13.54
C GLU A 19 -4.77 -6.29 -12.25
N GLU A 20 -5.72 -5.36 -12.06
CA GLU A 20 -5.89 -4.65 -10.80
C GLU A 20 -6.22 -5.62 -9.66
N TRP A 21 -7.10 -6.61 -9.91
CA TRP A 21 -7.44 -7.59 -8.89
C TRP A 21 -6.22 -8.40 -8.45
N ALA A 22 -5.36 -8.82 -9.37
CA ALA A 22 -4.12 -9.51 -9.04
C ALA A 22 -3.22 -8.64 -8.14
N LYS A 23 -3.04 -7.36 -8.48
CA LYS A 23 -2.29 -6.40 -7.64
C LYS A 23 -2.90 -6.22 -6.25
N ARG A 24 -4.22 -6.22 -6.13
CA ARG A 24 -4.91 -6.16 -4.83
C ARG A 24 -4.63 -7.40 -3.96
N VAL A 25 -4.56 -8.57 -4.57
CA VAL A 25 -4.21 -9.83 -3.89
C VAL A 25 -2.75 -9.78 -3.41
N ASP A 26 -1.82 -9.38 -4.28
CA ASP A 26 -0.40 -9.26 -3.95
C ASP A 26 -0.17 -8.22 -2.84
N LEU A 27 -0.86 -7.08 -2.93
CA LEU A 27 -0.79 -6.03 -1.91
C LEU A 27 -1.30 -6.54 -0.55
N ALA A 28 -2.40 -7.29 -0.53
CA ALA A 28 -2.91 -7.89 0.70
C ALA A 28 -1.91 -8.90 1.31
N ALA A 29 -1.25 -9.68 0.47
CA ALA A 29 -0.20 -10.59 0.91
C ALA A 29 0.99 -9.82 1.49
N ALA A 30 1.43 -8.72 0.87
CA ALA A 30 2.50 -7.87 1.36
C ALA A 30 2.18 -7.30 2.76
N TYR A 31 0.97 -6.78 2.98
CA TYR A 31 0.53 -6.29 4.29
C TYR A 31 0.61 -7.38 5.35
N ARG A 32 0.11 -8.58 5.06
CA ARG A 32 0.13 -9.71 6.00
C ARG A 32 1.53 -10.21 6.29
N LEU A 33 2.43 -10.21 5.29
CA LEU A 33 3.84 -10.56 5.49
C LEU A 33 4.55 -9.55 6.38
N VAL A 34 4.33 -8.24 6.16
CA VAL A 34 4.90 -7.18 7.00
C VAL A 34 4.43 -7.35 8.45
N HIS A 35 3.15 -7.64 8.68
CA HIS A 35 2.61 -7.95 10.01
C HIS A 35 3.24 -9.21 10.60
N LEU A 36 3.28 -10.30 9.82
CA LEU A 36 3.85 -11.60 10.27
C LEU A 36 5.30 -11.46 10.74
N TYR A 37 6.08 -10.57 10.10
CA TYR A 37 7.47 -10.30 10.47
C TYR A 37 7.63 -9.21 11.53
N GLY A 38 6.54 -8.69 12.11
CA GLY A 38 6.57 -7.65 13.14
C GLY A 38 7.19 -6.34 12.66
N MET A 39 6.91 -5.96 11.41
CA MET A 39 7.48 -4.77 10.80
C MET A 39 6.49 -3.60 10.73
N ASP A 40 5.28 -3.77 11.23
CA ASP A 40 4.22 -2.77 11.30
C ASP A 40 4.15 -2.09 12.67
N GLU A 41 3.55 -0.92 12.70
CA GLU A 41 3.24 -0.18 13.92
C GLU A 41 1.79 0.32 13.84
N MET A 42 0.86 -0.45 14.38
CA MET A 42 -0.58 -0.17 14.40
C MET A 42 -1.10 0.30 13.01
N ILE A 43 -1.56 1.54 12.93
CA ILE A 43 -2.09 2.17 11.70
C ILE A 43 -1.14 3.20 11.08
N ALA A 44 0.10 3.32 11.61
CA ALA A 44 1.05 4.34 11.19
C ALA A 44 1.75 4.04 9.86
N ASN A 45 1.78 2.78 9.47
CA ASN A 45 2.46 2.33 8.27
C ASN A 45 1.51 2.24 7.06
N HIS A 46 2.10 2.20 5.86
CA HIS A 46 1.36 2.11 4.61
C HIS A 46 2.19 1.46 3.51
N ILE A 47 1.52 0.73 2.63
CA ILE A 47 2.10 0.15 1.42
C ILE A 47 1.22 0.56 0.26
N SER A 48 1.82 0.95 -0.86
CA SER A 48 1.08 1.24 -2.09
C SER A 48 1.65 0.49 -3.28
N THR A 49 0.82 0.26 -4.29
CA THR A 49 1.26 -0.30 -5.58
C THR A 49 0.51 0.38 -6.73
N ARG A 50 1.18 0.52 -7.88
CA ARG A 50 0.55 1.05 -9.09
C ARG A 50 -0.56 0.14 -9.59
N VAL A 51 -1.54 0.74 -10.27
CA VAL A 51 -2.59 0.01 -10.97
C VAL A 51 -2.15 -0.24 -12.41
N PRO A 52 -2.06 -1.50 -12.86
CA PRO A 52 -1.67 -1.79 -14.23
C PRO A 52 -2.66 -1.21 -15.24
N GLY A 53 -2.15 -0.58 -16.30
CA GLY A 53 -2.96 -0.01 -17.37
C GLY A 53 -3.65 1.31 -17.04
N GLU A 54 -3.53 1.82 -15.80
CA GLU A 54 -4.07 3.11 -15.38
C GLU A 54 -2.92 4.05 -14.98
N ASP A 55 -2.45 4.87 -15.91
CA ASP A 55 -1.35 5.79 -15.64
C ASP A 55 -1.67 6.77 -14.50
N GLY A 56 -0.75 6.88 -13.55
CA GLY A 56 -0.90 7.72 -12.37
C GLY A 56 -1.84 7.20 -11.29
N ALA A 57 -2.48 6.04 -11.46
CA ALA A 57 -3.31 5.42 -10.43
C ALA A 57 -2.51 4.45 -9.54
N PHE A 58 -2.81 4.44 -8.25
CA PHE A 58 -2.22 3.51 -7.29
C PHE A 58 -3.21 3.09 -6.19
N LEU A 59 -2.95 1.93 -5.60
CA LEU A 59 -3.70 1.37 -4.46
C LEU A 59 -2.96 1.68 -3.16
N ILE A 60 -3.71 2.01 -2.12
CA ILE A 60 -3.20 2.20 -0.76
C ILE A 60 -4.21 1.66 0.26
N ASN A 61 -3.77 1.41 1.49
CA ASN A 61 -4.64 0.95 2.57
C ASN A 61 -5.64 2.02 3.04
N PRO A 62 -6.84 1.60 3.47
CA PRO A 62 -7.73 2.45 4.25
C PRO A 62 -7.10 2.81 5.59
N TYR A 63 -7.23 4.07 6.02
CA TYR A 63 -6.73 4.54 7.30
C TYR A 63 -7.62 4.06 8.45
N GLY A 64 -7.03 3.40 9.42
CA GLY A 64 -7.73 2.85 10.57
C GLY A 64 -7.88 1.33 10.57
N MET A 65 -7.57 0.66 9.46
CA MET A 65 -7.47 -0.80 9.42
C MET A 65 -6.05 -1.27 9.78
N LEU A 66 -5.96 -2.31 10.60
CA LEU A 66 -4.69 -2.96 10.94
C LEU A 66 -4.17 -3.80 9.76
N TYR A 67 -2.87 -4.02 9.70
CA TYR A 67 -2.22 -4.80 8.65
C TYR A 67 -2.76 -6.23 8.53
N GLU A 68 -3.02 -6.88 9.65
CA GLU A 68 -3.63 -8.23 9.71
C GLU A 68 -5.06 -8.28 9.15
N GLN A 69 -5.76 -7.15 9.11
CA GLN A 69 -7.12 -7.04 8.60
C GLN A 69 -7.17 -6.79 7.08
N MET A 70 -6.01 -6.49 6.46
CA MET A 70 -5.97 -6.16 5.02
C MET A 70 -6.35 -7.35 4.15
N HIS A 71 -7.18 -7.07 3.15
CA HIS A 71 -7.62 -8.05 2.16
C HIS A 71 -7.83 -7.36 0.79
N ALA A 72 -7.84 -8.12 -0.29
CA ALA A 72 -7.88 -7.60 -1.66
C ALA A 72 -9.02 -6.61 -1.96
N SER A 73 -10.15 -6.73 -1.24
CA SER A 73 -11.32 -5.88 -1.45
C SER A 73 -11.31 -4.58 -0.64
N CYS A 74 -10.32 -4.30 0.21
CA CYS A 74 -10.35 -3.10 1.06
C CYS A 74 -9.57 -1.91 0.48
N PHE A 75 -8.62 -2.12 -0.43
CA PHE A 75 -7.73 -1.06 -0.88
C PHE A 75 -8.46 0.05 -1.64
N ILE A 76 -8.06 1.29 -1.34
CA ILE A 76 -8.56 2.50 -1.98
C ILE A 76 -7.68 2.81 -3.19
N LYS A 77 -8.29 3.12 -4.33
CA LYS A 77 -7.59 3.56 -5.54
C LYS A 77 -7.61 5.08 -5.62
N LEU A 78 -6.42 5.67 -5.81
CA LEU A 78 -6.18 7.11 -5.90
C LEU A 78 -5.43 7.45 -7.18
N ASP A 79 -5.55 8.70 -7.61
CA ASP A 79 -4.60 9.30 -8.54
C ASP A 79 -3.48 10.06 -7.81
N LEU A 80 -2.49 10.53 -8.57
CA LEU A 80 -1.33 11.25 -8.04
C LEU A 80 -1.65 12.65 -7.45
N VAL A 81 -2.86 13.18 -7.68
CA VAL A 81 -3.31 14.45 -7.09
C VAL A 81 -4.23 14.28 -5.89
N GLY A 82 -4.47 13.02 -5.48
CA GLY A 82 -5.22 12.67 -4.26
C GLY A 82 -6.72 12.50 -4.45
N LYS A 83 -7.18 12.46 -5.69
CA LYS A 83 -8.56 12.15 -5.97
C LYS A 83 -8.80 10.66 -5.76
N ILE A 84 -9.79 10.32 -4.97
CA ILE A 84 -10.25 8.93 -4.80
C ILE A 84 -10.98 8.53 -6.10
N LEU A 85 -10.43 7.54 -6.78
CA LEU A 85 -11.00 6.95 -8.00
C LEU A 85 -11.95 5.80 -7.67
N PHE A 86 -11.63 5.03 -6.62
CA PHE A 86 -12.47 3.94 -6.13
C PHE A 86 -12.21 3.69 -4.64
N ASN A 87 -13.26 3.71 -3.82
CA ASN A 87 -13.21 3.38 -2.40
C ASN A 87 -14.29 2.35 -2.08
N PRO A 88 -13.93 1.09 -1.81
CA PRO A 88 -14.89 0.04 -1.44
C PRO A 88 -15.23 0.02 0.06
N THR A 89 -14.68 0.94 0.85
CA THR A 89 -14.81 0.99 2.31
C THR A 89 -15.45 2.30 2.77
N GLU A 90 -15.77 2.39 4.05
CA GLU A 90 -16.21 3.63 4.73
C GLU A 90 -15.04 4.45 5.30
N TYR A 91 -13.81 3.90 5.21
CA TYR A 91 -12.61 4.57 5.71
C TYR A 91 -12.07 5.61 4.72
N ASP A 92 -11.36 6.59 5.25
CA ASP A 92 -10.58 7.55 4.45
C ASP A 92 -9.14 7.05 4.26
N ILE A 93 -8.33 7.83 3.56
CA ILE A 93 -6.89 7.58 3.38
C ILE A 93 -6.07 8.27 4.47
N ASN A 94 -4.90 7.71 4.79
CA ASN A 94 -3.88 8.42 5.54
C ASN A 94 -3.26 9.52 4.67
N LYS A 95 -3.57 10.78 4.97
CA LYS A 95 -3.10 11.95 4.18
C LYS A 95 -1.57 12.06 4.16
N ALA A 96 -0.90 11.77 5.28
CA ALA A 96 0.57 11.78 5.33
C ALA A 96 1.17 10.69 4.43
N GLY A 97 0.65 9.47 4.53
CA GLY A 97 1.05 8.36 3.66
C GLY A 97 0.82 8.66 2.18
N TYR A 98 -0.35 9.22 1.85
CA TYR A 98 -0.63 9.65 0.49
C TYR A 98 0.41 10.64 -0.06
N VAL A 99 0.73 11.70 0.68
CA VAL A 99 1.69 12.73 0.24
C VAL A 99 3.04 12.12 -0.11
N ILE A 100 3.57 11.25 0.75
CA ILE A 100 4.85 10.57 0.53
C ILE A 100 4.78 9.66 -0.69
N HIS A 101 3.78 8.76 -0.75
CA HIS A 101 3.67 7.77 -1.81
C HIS A 101 3.37 8.39 -3.17
N SER A 102 2.50 9.39 -3.25
CA SER A 102 2.22 10.10 -4.51
C SER A 102 3.45 10.84 -5.05
N ALA A 103 4.27 11.43 -4.16
CA ALA A 103 5.52 12.09 -4.55
C ALA A 103 6.52 11.11 -5.14
N ILE A 104 6.71 9.93 -4.50
CA ILE A 104 7.62 8.89 -5.00
C ILE A 104 7.09 8.32 -6.31
N HIS A 105 5.81 7.94 -6.39
CA HIS A 105 5.21 7.44 -7.64
C HIS A 105 5.29 8.46 -8.79
N ARG A 106 5.27 9.76 -8.50
CA ARG A 106 5.44 10.81 -9.51
C ARG A 106 6.88 10.93 -9.98
N ALA A 107 7.84 10.86 -9.06
CA ALA A 107 9.25 11.04 -9.35
C ALA A 107 9.94 9.79 -9.93
N ARG A 108 9.45 8.61 -9.61
CA ARG A 108 10.09 7.31 -9.92
C ARG A 108 9.09 6.41 -10.63
N HIS A 109 8.96 6.56 -11.95
CA HIS A 109 8.00 5.80 -12.76
C HIS A 109 8.27 4.31 -12.80
N GLU A 110 9.51 3.90 -12.61
CA GLU A 110 9.96 2.51 -12.55
C GLU A 110 9.62 1.81 -11.22
N VAL A 111 9.28 2.57 -10.18
CA VAL A 111 8.88 2.01 -8.88
C VAL A 111 7.41 1.60 -8.92
N ASP A 112 7.16 0.30 -8.85
CA ASP A 112 5.81 -0.26 -8.86
C ASP A 112 5.17 -0.28 -7.46
N CYS A 113 5.95 -0.58 -6.42
CA CYS A 113 5.49 -0.72 -5.04
C CYS A 113 6.35 0.08 -4.07
N ILE A 114 5.71 0.69 -3.07
CA ILE A 114 6.38 1.44 -2.01
C ILE A 114 5.93 0.86 -0.67
N ILE A 115 6.89 0.52 0.18
CA ILE A 115 6.64 -0.04 1.51
C ILE A 115 7.25 0.88 2.57
N HIS A 116 6.39 1.35 3.49
CA HIS A 116 6.82 2.11 4.66
C HIS A 116 6.62 1.26 5.91
N THR A 117 7.70 1.04 6.65
CA THR A 117 7.71 0.26 7.89
C THR A 117 8.39 1.03 9.02
N HIS A 118 8.12 0.64 10.28
CA HIS A 118 8.71 1.23 11.48
C HIS A 118 9.48 0.19 12.31
N THR A 119 10.28 -0.65 11.67
CA THR A 119 11.13 -1.57 12.43
C THR A 119 12.14 -0.79 13.27
N ILE A 120 12.42 -1.26 14.49
CA ILE A 120 13.40 -0.63 15.40
C ILE A 120 14.75 -0.44 14.69
N ALA A 121 15.25 -1.47 13.99
CA ALA A 121 16.49 -1.42 13.26
C ALA A 121 16.44 -0.41 12.10
N GLY A 122 15.33 -0.38 11.33
CA GLY A 122 15.15 0.57 10.22
C GLY A 122 15.10 2.02 10.72
N MET A 123 14.35 2.30 11.78
CA MET A 123 14.30 3.62 12.40
C MET A 123 15.66 4.06 12.94
N ALA A 124 16.40 3.15 13.60
CA ALA A 124 17.74 3.44 14.11
C ALA A 124 18.69 3.83 12.95
N VAL A 125 18.72 3.06 11.87
CA VAL A 125 19.57 3.35 10.70
C VAL A 125 19.16 4.65 10.03
N SER A 126 17.85 4.92 9.88
CA SER A 126 17.35 6.15 9.26
C SER A 126 17.69 7.42 10.05
N ALA A 127 17.86 7.30 11.36
CA ALA A 127 18.27 8.40 12.23
C ALA A 127 19.80 8.63 12.27
N MET A 128 20.59 7.72 11.72
CA MET A 128 22.06 7.84 11.71
C MET A 128 22.52 8.76 10.58
N LYS A 129 23.47 9.67 10.88
CA LYS A 129 24.10 10.53 9.88
C LYS A 129 24.80 9.73 8.76
N ALA A 130 25.36 8.56 9.09
CA ALA A 130 26.05 7.69 8.14
C ALA A 130 25.07 6.84 7.29
N GLY A 131 23.79 6.72 7.68
CA GLY A 131 22.83 5.87 7.02
C GLY A 131 23.18 4.38 7.07
N LEU A 132 22.77 3.64 6.05
CA LEU A 132 23.10 2.23 5.92
C LEU A 132 24.57 2.06 5.49
N MET A 133 25.36 1.36 6.30
CA MET A 133 26.79 1.16 6.07
C MET A 133 27.09 -0.26 5.55
N PRO A 134 28.10 -0.46 4.69
CA PRO A 134 28.42 -1.72 4.03
C PRO A 134 29.15 -2.71 4.96
N PHE A 135 28.69 -2.90 6.19
CA PHE A 135 29.34 -3.79 7.14
C PHE A 135 28.86 -5.25 7.09
N ALA A 136 27.69 -5.48 6.51
CA ALA A 136 27.11 -6.81 6.42
C ALA A 136 26.71 -7.15 4.99
N GLN A 137 26.78 -8.43 4.62
CA GLN A 137 26.40 -8.92 3.30
C GLN A 137 24.97 -8.48 2.92
N THR A 138 24.04 -8.45 3.86
CA THR A 138 22.66 -7.99 3.64
C THR A 138 22.60 -6.51 3.31
N ALA A 139 23.42 -5.67 3.97
CA ALA A 139 23.48 -4.23 3.70
C ALA A 139 24.01 -3.93 2.30
N MET A 140 24.98 -4.72 1.82
CA MET A 140 25.56 -4.58 0.48
C MET A 140 24.55 -4.73 -0.68
N ARG A 141 23.39 -5.35 -0.42
CA ARG A 141 22.32 -5.48 -1.41
C ARG A 141 21.58 -4.17 -1.69
N PHE A 142 21.72 -3.18 -0.82
CA PHE A 142 21.00 -1.90 -0.86
C PHE A 142 21.92 -0.70 -1.08
N ILE A 143 23.22 -0.93 -1.20
CA ILE A 143 24.19 0.11 -1.53
C ILE A 143 24.28 0.19 -3.05
N ASP A 144 24.27 1.37 -3.62
CA ASP A 144 24.26 1.67 -5.07
C ASP A 144 22.91 1.42 -5.79
N ILE A 145 21.81 1.20 -5.05
CA ILE A 145 20.46 1.12 -5.65
C ILE A 145 19.73 2.48 -5.59
N GLY A 146 20.35 3.51 -5.00
CA GLY A 146 19.75 4.83 -4.79
C GLY A 146 20.00 5.81 -5.92
#